data_1cb9c77b3488fde45d43bb676620d193
#
_entry.id   1cb9c77b3488fde45d43bb676620d193
#
_cell.length_a   1.000
_cell.length_b   1.000
_cell.length_c   1.000
_cell.angle_alpha   90.00
_cell.angle_beta   90.00
_cell.angle_gamma   90.00
#
_symmetry.space_group_name_H-M   'P 1'
#
loop_
_entity.id
_entity.type
_entity.pdbx_description
1 polymer ?
#
loop_
_entity_poly.entity_id
_entity_poly.type
_entity_poly.pdbx_seq_one_letter_code
_entity_poly.pdbx_strand_id
1 'polypeptide(L)'
;IKFYLNENIKQNVYFSKSNNQLTINNKFFQQPKEIVFRSFSDLIKRIGKKYYPVRGKKLDGIIKKIKTNNISKLTLGGCIIEKVNQTVILSKEH
;
A
#
# COMPACT_ATOMS: atom_id res chain seq x y z
N ILE A 1 14.33 7.27 9.45
CA ILE A 1 13.37 6.84 8.42
C ILE A 1 12.57 5.61 8.86
N LYS A 2 13.26 4.59 9.36
CA LYS A 2 12.61 3.37 9.80
C LYS A 2 11.53 3.63 10.84
N PHE A 3 11.79 4.54 11.76
CA PHE A 3 10.81 4.94 12.76
C PHE A 3 9.54 5.50 12.12
N TYR A 4 9.70 6.40 11.15
CA TYR A 4 8.54 7.03 10.49
C TYR A 4 7.76 6.05 9.64
N LEU A 5 8.43 5.08 9.03
CA LEU A 5 7.77 4.02 8.28
C LEU A 5 6.86 3.20 9.19
N ASN A 6 7.39 2.79 10.33
CA ASN A 6 6.65 1.98 11.29
C ASN A 6 5.47 2.74 11.87
N GLU A 7 5.65 4.04 12.16
CA GLU A 7 4.56 4.87 12.66
C GLU A 7 3.44 5.03 11.64
N ASN A 8 3.79 5.24 10.37
CA ASN A 8 2.78 5.36 9.32
C ASN A 8 1.95 4.08 9.21
N ILE A 9 2.60 2.94 9.24
CA ILE A 9 1.91 1.65 9.17
C ILE A 9 1.07 1.42 10.43
N LYS A 10 1.65 1.67 11.60
CA LYS A 10 0.96 1.45 12.87
C LYS A 10 -0.31 2.29 13.01
N GLN A 11 -0.25 3.55 12.60
CA GLN A 11 -1.36 4.48 12.79
C GLN A 11 -2.40 4.43 11.70
N ASN A 12 -2.01 4.07 10.47
CA ASN A 12 -2.85 4.25 9.30
C ASN A 12 -3.20 2.97 8.55
N VAL A 13 -2.81 1.82 9.07
CA VAL A 13 -3.06 0.53 8.43
C VAL A 13 -3.72 -0.42 9.42
N TYR A 14 -4.78 -1.09 8.97
CA TYR A 14 -5.51 -2.07 9.78
C TYR A 14 -5.40 -3.44 9.11
N PHE A 15 -4.79 -4.40 9.82
CA PHE A 15 -4.63 -5.76 9.31
C PHE A 15 -5.85 -6.59 9.65
N SER A 16 -6.33 -7.40 8.69
CA SER A 16 -7.41 -8.34 8.96
C SER A 16 -6.91 -9.49 9.82
N LYS A 17 -7.85 -10.18 10.49
CA LYS A 17 -7.50 -11.32 11.34
C LYS A 17 -6.88 -12.47 10.54
N SER A 18 -7.25 -12.61 9.26
CA SER A 18 -6.72 -13.66 8.40
C SER A 18 -5.32 -13.35 7.88
N ASN A 19 -4.84 -12.12 8.08
CA ASN A 19 -3.54 -11.64 7.60
C ASN A 19 -3.37 -11.68 6.07
N ASN A 20 -4.47 -11.86 5.33
CA ASN A 20 -4.45 -11.87 3.87
C ASN A 20 -4.93 -10.57 3.26
N GLN A 21 -5.33 -9.64 4.10
CA GLN A 21 -5.88 -8.37 3.65
C GLN A 21 -5.56 -7.28 4.66
N LEU A 22 -5.38 -6.06 4.19
CA LEU A 22 -5.24 -4.91 5.06
C LEU A 22 -5.97 -3.71 4.47
N THR A 23 -6.30 -2.77 5.33
CA THR A 23 -7.00 -1.54 4.95
C THR A 23 -6.12 -0.36 5.28
N ILE A 24 -5.95 0.55 4.33
CA ILE A 24 -5.11 1.73 4.46
C ILE A 24 -6.00 2.97 4.42
N ASN A 25 -5.89 3.84 5.43
CA ASN A 25 -6.70 5.06 5.45
C ASN A 25 -6.04 6.17 4.63
N ASN A 26 -6.77 7.26 4.42
CA ASN A 26 -6.31 8.38 3.60
C ASN A 26 -5.08 9.09 4.18
N LYS A 27 -4.94 9.12 5.49
CA LYS A 27 -3.81 9.77 6.15
C LYS A 27 -2.48 9.12 5.81
N PHE A 28 -2.49 7.83 5.48
CA PHE A 28 -1.27 7.13 5.06
C PHE A 28 -0.61 7.83 3.88
N PHE A 29 -1.41 8.27 2.92
CA PHE A 29 -0.91 8.89 1.69
C PHE A 29 -0.63 10.36 1.83
N GLN A 30 -0.96 10.98 2.98
CA GLN A 30 -0.67 12.38 3.26
C GLN A 30 0.70 12.60 3.88
N GLN A 31 1.41 11.52 4.19
CA GLN A 31 2.76 11.58 4.74
C GLN A 31 3.77 12.01 3.67
N PRO A 32 4.99 12.39 4.05
CA PRO A 32 6.02 12.73 3.05
C PRO A 32 6.18 11.62 2.03
N LYS A 33 6.45 12.01 0.78
CA LYS A 33 6.49 11.10 -0.36
C LYS A 33 7.37 9.87 -0.11
N GLU A 34 8.56 10.06 0.45
CA GLU A 34 9.48 8.95 0.71
C GLU A 34 8.91 7.97 1.74
N ILE A 35 8.25 8.50 2.77
CA ILE A 35 7.62 7.66 3.79
C ILE A 35 6.49 6.83 3.19
N VAL A 36 5.64 7.45 2.36
CA VAL A 36 4.56 6.74 1.68
C VAL A 36 5.12 5.65 0.78
N PHE A 37 6.12 6.00 -0.03
CA PHE A 37 6.72 5.06 -0.98
C PHE A 37 7.27 3.82 -0.27
N ARG A 38 8.09 4.02 0.75
CA ARG A 38 8.72 2.90 1.46
C ARG A 38 7.72 2.10 2.28
N SER A 39 6.78 2.78 2.93
CA SER A 39 5.73 2.09 3.71
C SER A 39 4.87 1.21 2.82
N PHE A 40 4.44 1.76 1.68
CA PHE A 40 3.59 1.02 0.75
C PHE A 40 4.32 -0.17 0.15
N SER A 41 5.60 0.02 -0.21
CA SER A 41 6.44 -1.07 -0.71
C SER A 41 6.55 -2.21 0.32
N ASP A 42 6.72 -1.85 1.58
CA ASP A 42 6.81 -2.84 2.66
C ASP A 42 5.51 -3.61 2.82
N LEU A 43 4.37 -2.92 2.73
CA LEU A 43 3.07 -3.57 2.83
C LEU A 43 2.82 -4.54 1.68
N ILE A 44 3.22 -4.18 0.47
CA ILE A 44 3.10 -5.05 -0.69
C ILE A 44 3.92 -6.32 -0.49
N LYS A 45 5.13 -6.20 0.05
CA LYS A 45 5.96 -7.36 0.35
C LYS A 45 5.30 -8.27 1.38
N ARG A 46 4.70 -7.70 2.41
CA ARG A 46 4.06 -8.49 3.47
C ARG A 46 2.88 -9.29 2.97
N ILE A 47 2.06 -8.69 2.13
CA ILE A 47 0.85 -9.34 1.63
C ILE A 47 1.16 -10.25 0.44
N GLY A 48 1.92 -9.75 -0.52
CA GLY A 48 2.21 -10.49 -1.76
C GLY A 48 3.24 -11.57 -1.61
N LYS A 49 4.17 -11.42 -0.69
CA LYS A 49 5.25 -12.38 -0.40
C LYS A 49 6.08 -12.74 -1.64
N LYS A 50 6.29 -11.76 -2.52
CA LYS A 50 7.14 -11.95 -3.70
C LYS A 50 8.61 -11.77 -3.31
N TYR A 51 9.49 -12.50 -4.01
CA TYR A 51 10.92 -12.48 -3.72
C TYR A 51 11.63 -11.23 -4.20
N TYR A 52 11.09 -10.58 -5.22
CA TYR A 52 11.71 -9.39 -5.79
C TYR A 52 10.85 -8.16 -5.47
N PRO A 53 11.50 -7.00 -5.25
CA PRO A 53 10.76 -5.79 -4.96
C PRO A 53 10.08 -5.24 -6.20
N VAL A 54 8.99 -4.50 -5.98
CA VAL A 54 8.30 -3.81 -7.06
C VAL A 54 9.18 -2.66 -7.54
N ARG A 55 9.26 -2.45 -8.86
CA ARG A 55 10.07 -1.37 -9.41
C ARG A 55 9.54 -0.01 -8.99
N GLY A 56 10.49 0.91 -8.69
CA GLY A 56 10.14 2.21 -8.15
C GLY A 56 9.22 3.04 -9.02
N LYS A 57 9.46 3.06 -10.33
CA LYS A 57 8.61 3.84 -11.25
C LYS A 57 7.17 3.35 -11.27
N LYS A 58 6.99 2.04 -11.25
CA LYS A 58 5.66 1.44 -11.26
C LYS A 58 4.91 1.74 -9.97
N LEU A 59 5.61 1.62 -8.84
CA LEU A 59 5.03 1.89 -7.53
C LEU A 59 4.67 3.37 -7.39
N ASP A 60 5.55 4.26 -7.83
CA ASP A 60 5.31 5.70 -7.79
C ASP A 60 4.09 6.08 -8.62
N GLY A 61 3.96 5.50 -9.81
CA GLY A 61 2.81 5.73 -10.67
C GLY A 61 1.50 5.28 -10.04
N ILE A 62 1.52 4.15 -9.34
CA ILE A 62 0.33 3.64 -8.67
C ILE A 62 -0.07 4.54 -7.49
N ILE A 63 0.90 5.01 -6.73
CA ILE A 63 0.62 5.93 -5.62
C ILE A 63 -0.02 7.22 -6.15
N LYS A 64 0.47 7.75 -7.27
CA LYS A 64 -0.10 8.92 -7.90
C LYS A 64 -1.55 8.68 -8.35
N LYS A 65 -1.82 7.52 -8.93
CA LYS A 65 -3.18 7.15 -9.34
C LYS A 65 -4.13 7.06 -8.15
N ILE A 66 -3.64 6.51 -7.03
CA ILE A 66 -4.44 6.43 -5.81
C ILE A 66 -4.77 7.84 -5.32
N LYS A 67 -3.80 8.74 -5.29
CA LYS A 67 -3.99 10.10 -4.80
C LYS A 67 -4.95 10.91 -5.66
N THR A 68 -4.98 10.64 -6.97
CA THR A 68 -5.82 11.38 -7.91
C THR A 68 -7.15 10.69 -8.21
N ASN A 69 -7.46 9.60 -7.51
CA ASN A 69 -8.69 8.82 -7.72
C ASN A 69 -8.83 8.24 -9.14
N ASN A 70 -7.70 8.00 -9.80
CA ASN A 70 -7.70 7.44 -11.16
C ASN A 70 -7.59 5.91 -11.18
N ILE A 71 -7.84 5.28 -10.03
CA ILE A 71 -7.74 3.83 -9.91
C ILE A 71 -8.93 3.30 -9.14
N SER A 72 -9.52 2.22 -9.62
CA SER A 72 -10.53 1.49 -8.85
C SER A 72 -9.96 0.17 -8.35
N LYS A 73 -9.25 -0.56 -9.21
CA LYS A 73 -8.69 -1.86 -8.83
C LYS A 73 -7.55 -2.22 -9.77
N LEU A 74 -6.43 -2.74 -9.21
CA LEU A 74 -5.34 -3.26 -10.02
C LEU A 74 -4.54 -4.29 -9.22
N THR A 75 -3.63 -5.00 -9.90
CA THR A 75 -2.74 -5.97 -9.25
C THR A 75 -1.29 -5.52 -9.39
N LEU A 76 -0.51 -5.76 -8.34
CA LEU A 76 0.91 -5.42 -8.31
C LEU A 76 1.63 -6.25 -7.26
N GLY A 77 2.74 -6.89 -7.63
CA GLY A 77 3.60 -7.58 -6.67
C GLY A 77 2.93 -8.72 -5.92
N GLY A 78 1.93 -9.36 -6.51
CA GLY A 78 1.19 -10.42 -5.85
C GLY A 78 0.07 -9.92 -4.97
N CYS A 79 -0.27 -8.64 -5.06
CA CYS A 79 -1.33 -8.01 -4.30
C CYS A 79 -2.40 -7.46 -5.21
N ILE A 80 -3.63 -7.44 -4.73
CA ILE A 80 -4.73 -6.73 -5.37
C ILE A 80 -4.92 -5.43 -4.61
N ILE A 81 -4.87 -4.32 -5.32
CA ILE A 81 -5.03 -2.97 -4.75
C ILE A 81 -6.36 -2.42 -5.21
N GLU A 82 -7.23 -2.09 -4.26
CA GLU A 82 -8.56 -1.57 -4.57
C GLU A 82 -8.82 -0.31 -3.78
N LYS A 83 -9.29 0.73 -4.44
CA LYS A 83 -9.66 1.97 -3.75
C LYS A 83 -11.17 2.05 -3.62
N VAL A 84 -11.65 2.19 -2.39
CA VAL A 84 -13.07 2.33 -2.08
C VAL A 84 -13.22 3.61 -1.28
N ASN A 85 -13.84 4.63 -1.88
CA ASN A 85 -13.96 5.96 -1.29
C ASN A 85 -12.56 6.51 -0.99
N GLN A 86 -12.23 6.80 0.26
CA GLN A 86 -10.92 7.32 0.64
C GLN A 86 -10.05 6.25 1.31
N THR A 87 -10.42 5.00 1.15
CA THR A 87 -9.74 3.87 1.78
C THR A 87 -9.15 2.99 0.68
N VAL A 88 -7.96 2.47 0.92
CA VAL A 88 -7.32 1.52 0.01
C VAL A 88 -7.28 0.15 0.68
N ILE A 89 -7.72 -0.87 -0.04
CA ILE A 89 -7.72 -2.23 0.44
C ILE A 89 -6.65 -3.00 -0.32
N LEU A 90 -5.73 -3.60 0.41
CA LEU A 90 -4.65 -4.40 -0.14
C LEU A 90 -4.89 -5.85 0.24
N SER A 91 -5.01 -6.74 -0.74
CA SER A 91 -5.25 -8.15 -0.48
C SER A 91 -4.31 -9.02 -1.31
N LYS A 92 -4.16 -10.28 -0.87
CA LYS A 92 -3.30 -11.20 -1.57
C LYS A 92 -3.97 -11.70 -2.84
N GLU A 93 -3.22 -11.71 -3.94
CA GLU A 93 -3.67 -12.29 -5.20
C GLU A 93 -3.60 -13.82 -5.11
N HIS A 94 -4.66 -14.48 -5.52
CA HIS A 94 -4.71 -15.95 -5.54
C HIS A 94 -4.32 -16.53 -6.87
#